data_877ba0bb43e72c82e75208a3df3c711d
#
_entry.id   877ba0bb43e72c82e75208a3df3c711d
#
_cell.length_a   1.000
_cell.length_b   1.000
_cell.length_c   1.000
_cell.angle_alpha   90.00
_cell.angle_beta   90.00
_cell.angle_gamma   90.00
#
_symmetry.space_group_name_H-M   'P 1'
#
loop_
_entity.id
_entity.type
_entity.pdbx_description
1 polymer ?
#
loop_
_entity_poly.entity_id
_entity_poly.type
_entity_poly.pdbx_seq_one_letter_code
_entity_poly.pdbx_strand_id
1 'polypeptide(L)'
;ISLIALIQADMKKLIAYSSVSHMGFVTLGFFLFNGYGIEGAMVQMISHGFISGAMFLCVGVLYDRLHSRQIADYGGVVNRMPVFAAFFMLFAMANAGLPGTSGFVGEFMVIMGSVKVNFWYGFFAAITLWPGLPGQKHNFLWPPKNCDKHFQPWTNFPDAHIILPI
;
A
#
# COMPACT_ATOMS: atom_id res chain seq x y z
N ILE A 1 5.75 -3.79 -13.99
CA ILE A 1 4.96 -2.72 -13.34
C ILE A 1 5.44 -2.49 -11.91
N SER A 2 5.67 -3.53 -11.10
CA SER A 2 6.18 -3.39 -9.71
C SER A 2 7.51 -2.63 -9.63
N LEU A 3 8.44 -2.84 -10.57
CA LEU A 3 9.69 -2.09 -10.65
C LEU A 3 9.48 -0.61 -11.00
N ILE A 4 8.47 -0.30 -11.78
CA ILE A 4 8.10 1.09 -12.12
C ILE A 4 7.56 1.81 -10.88
N ALA A 5 6.79 1.11 -10.03
CA ALA A 5 6.29 1.66 -8.77
C ALA A 5 7.43 2.15 -7.85
N LEU A 6 8.58 1.46 -7.82
CA LEU A 6 9.73 1.82 -6.98
C LEU A 6 10.34 3.20 -7.31
N ILE A 7 10.27 3.61 -8.58
CA ILE A 7 10.93 4.82 -9.07
C ILE A 7 10.01 6.05 -8.95
N GLN A 8 8.72 5.84 -8.62
CA GLN A 8 7.75 6.94 -8.56
C GLN A 8 8.06 7.91 -7.42
N ALA A 9 8.07 9.20 -7.75
CA ALA A 9 8.17 10.28 -6.78
C ALA A 9 6.80 10.75 -6.26
N ASP A 10 5.73 10.42 -6.98
CA ASP A 10 4.34 10.77 -6.68
C ASP A 10 3.68 9.64 -5.89
N MET A 11 3.22 9.91 -4.67
CA MET A 11 2.61 8.93 -3.77
C MET A 11 1.37 8.28 -4.37
N LYS A 12 0.51 9.04 -5.04
CA LYS A 12 -0.71 8.52 -5.64
C LYS A 12 -0.41 7.58 -6.81
N LYS A 13 0.61 7.89 -7.62
CA LYS A 13 1.07 7.01 -8.70
C LYS A 13 1.70 5.73 -8.15
N LEU A 14 2.48 5.83 -7.07
CA LEU A 14 3.09 4.68 -6.41
C LEU A 14 2.01 3.67 -5.99
N ILE A 15 0.96 4.11 -5.30
CA ILE A 15 -0.15 3.25 -4.87
C ILE A 15 -0.88 2.67 -6.09
N ALA A 16 -1.13 3.46 -7.12
CA ALA A 16 -1.80 2.98 -8.33
C ALA A 16 -0.99 1.88 -9.05
N TYR A 17 0.32 2.05 -9.22
CA TYR A 17 1.17 1.02 -9.84
C TYR A 17 1.33 -0.23 -8.97
N SER A 18 1.38 -0.10 -7.65
CA SER A 18 1.37 -1.26 -6.75
C SER A 18 0.05 -2.04 -6.86
N SER A 19 -1.09 -1.35 -6.95
CA SER A 19 -2.39 -1.97 -7.17
C SER A 19 -2.45 -2.82 -8.45
N VAL A 20 -1.91 -2.30 -9.56
CA VAL A 20 -1.84 -3.07 -10.83
C VAL A 20 -0.98 -4.33 -10.66
N SER A 21 0.11 -4.25 -9.89
CA SER A 21 0.96 -5.41 -9.62
C SER A 21 0.22 -6.49 -8.83
N HIS A 22 -0.53 -6.11 -7.78
CA HIS A 22 -1.34 -7.06 -6.99
C HIS A 22 -2.48 -7.69 -7.81
N MET A 23 -3.11 -6.92 -8.71
CA MET A 23 -4.09 -7.48 -9.64
C MET A 23 -3.48 -8.50 -10.61
N GLY A 24 -2.18 -8.43 -10.90
CA GLY A 24 -1.45 -9.46 -11.63
C GLY A 24 -1.49 -10.82 -10.93
N PHE A 25 -1.43 -10.87 -9.58
CA PHE A 25 -1.61 -12.11 -8.82
C PHE A 25 -3.01 -12.67 -8.94
N VAL A 26 -4.04 -11.83 -8.93
CA VAL A 26 -5.43 -12.24 -9.15
C VAL A 26 -5.58 -12.92 -10.52
N THR A 27 -5.05 -12.28 -11.56
CA THR A 27 -5.06 -12.82 -12.92
C THR A 27 -4.33 -14.16 -12.98
N LEU A 28 -3.12 -14.24 -12.43
CA LEU A 28 -2.36 -15.49 -12.36
C LEU A 28 -3.16 -16.60 -11.66
N GLY A 29 -3.76 -16.29 -10.51
CA GLY A 29 -4.53 -17.25 -9.73
C GLY A 29 -5.71 -17.86 -10.51
N PHE A 30 -6.45 -17.06 -11.28
CA PHE A 30 -7.52 -17.56 -12.13
C PHE A 30 -7.01 -18.43 -13.29
N PHE A 31 -5.89 -18.07 -13.91
CA PHE A 31 -5.33 -18.85 -15.03
C PHE A 31 -4.61 -20.15 -14.61
N LEU A 32 -4.39 -20.37 -13.31
CA LEU A 32 -3.85 -21.64 -12.82
C LEU A 32 -4.85 -22.79 -12.85
N PHE A 33 -6.15 -22.53 -12.95
CA PHE A 33 -7.24 -23.50 -13.00
C PHE A 33 -7.18 -24.56 -11.89
N ASN A 34 -6.65 -24.21 -10.72
CA ASN A 34 -6.65 -25.08 -9.54
C ASN A 34 -7.36 -24.39 -8.37
N GLY A 35 -7.87 -25.20 -7.40
CA GLY A 35 -8.64 -24.68 -6.27
C GLY A 35 -7.89 -23.60 -5.47
N TYR A 36 -6.62 -23.85 -5.14
CA TYR A 36 -5.80 -22.86 -4.39
C TYR A 36 -5.58 -21.55 -5.15
N GLY A 37 -5.40 -21.61 -6.47
CA GLY A 37 -5.25 -20.43 -7.31
C GLY A 37 -6.52 -19.61 -7.34
N ILE A 38 -7.66 -20.22 -7.56
CA ILE A 38 -8.96 -19.53 -7.66
C ILE A 38 -9.37 -18.93 -6.31
N GLU A 39 -9.30 -19.72 -5.24
CA GLU A 39 -9.62 -19.24 -3.89
C GLU A 39 -8.69 -18.10 -3.46
N GLY A 40 -7.37 -18.25 -3.69
CA GLY A 40 -6.38 -17.22 -3.42
C GLY A 40 -6.62 -15.94 -4.22
N ALA A 41 -7.00 -16.05 -5.50
CA ALA A 41 -7.33 -14.90 -6.34
C ALA A 41 -8.56 -14.15 -5.81
N MET A 42 -9.61 -14.86 -5.37
CA MET A 42 -10.81 -14.25 -4.81
C MET A 42 -10.51 -13.53 -3.49
N VAL A 43 -9.76 -14.17 -2.59
CA VAL A 43 -9.33 -13.57 -1.31
C VAL A 43 -8.49 -12.33 -1.57
N GLN A 44 -7.53 -12.40 -2.50
CA GLN A 44 -6.67 -11.27 -2.86
C GLN A 44 -7.47 -10.10 -3.43
N MET A 45 -8.44 -10.36 -4.28
CA MET A 45 -9.27 -9.33 -4.89
C MET A 45 -10.07 -8.54 -3.84
N ILE A 46 -10.70 -9.23 -2.89
CA ILE A 46 -11.49 -8.60 -1.82
C ILE A 46 -10.56 -7.83 -0.87
N SER A 47 -9.50 -8.48 -0.40
CA SER A 47 -8.52 -7.88 0.52
C SER A 47 -7.87 -6.64 -0.08
N HIS A 48 -7.41 -6.72 -1.33
CA HIS A 48 -6.80 -5.60 -2.02
C HIS A 48 -7.77 -4.42 -2.21
N GLY A 49 -9.04 -4.69 -2.49
CA GLY A 49 -10.06 -3.64 -2.59
C GLY A 49 -10.16 -2.79 -1.32
N PHE A 50 -10.21 -3.42 -0.14
CA PHE A 50 -10.24 -2.72 1.14
C PHE A 50 -8.94 -1.98 1.46
N ILE A 51 -7.78 -2.64 1.29
CA ILE A 51 -6.47 -2.06 1.61
C ILE A 51 -6.18 -0.88 0.69
N SER A 52 -6.37 -1.04 -0.61
CA SER A 52 -6.13 0.01 -1.61
C SER A 52 -7.06 1.19 -1.40
N GLY A 53 -8.36 0.95 -1.16
CA GLY A 53 -9.33 1.99 -0.83
C GLY A 53 -8.92 2.79 0.41
N ALA A 54 -8.53 2.12 1.49
CA ALA A 54 -8.06 2.76 2.72
C ALA A 54 -6.80 3.60 2.48
N MET A 55 -5.82 3.09 1.70
CA MET A 55 -4.61 3.84 1.36
C MET A 55 -4.92 5.09 0.53
N PHE A 56 -5.82 5.01 -0.46
CA PHE A 56 -6.22 6.19 -1.23
C PHE A 56 -6.94 7.23 -0.38
N LEU A 57 -7.78 6.81 0.57
CA LEU A 57 -8.40 7.74 1.54
C LEU A 57 -7.33 8.43 2.41
N CYS A 58 -6.37 7.68 2.93
CA CYS A 58 -5.25 8.26 3.68
C CYS A 58 -4.45 9.27 2.86
N VAL A 59 -4.14 8.96 1.60
CA VAL A 59 -3.45 9.91 0.72
C VAL A 59 -4.32 11.13 0.41
N GLY A 60 -5.65 10.97 0.31
CA GLY A 60 -6.60 12.08 0.19
C GLY A 60 -6.50 13.05 1.35
N VAL A 61 -6.55 12.53 2.59
CA VAL A 61 -6.42 13.35 3.81
C VAL A 61 -5.08 14.08 3.86
N LEU A 62 -3.99 13.44 3.45
CA LEU A 62 -2.67 14.07 3.38
C LEU A 62 -2.62 15.17 2.32
N TYR A 63 -3.20 14.92 1.15
CA TYR A 63 -3.25 15.89 0.06
C TYR A 63 -4.05 17.15 0.43
N ASP A 64 -5.18 17.00 1.11
CA ASP A 64 -6.01 18.14 1.55
C ASP A 64 -5.26 19.06 2.52
N ARG A 65 -4.24 18.53 3.22
CA ARG A 65 -3.44 19.31 4.17
C ARG A 65 -2.20 19.95 3.60
N LEU A 66 -1.53 19.27 2.68
CA LEU A 66 -0.23 19.71 2.15
C LEU A 66 -0.32 20.22 0.73
N HIS A 67 -1.42 19.97 0.02
CA HIS A 67 -1.64 20.30 -1.39
C HIS A 67 -0.49 19.88 -2.31
N SER A 68 0.35 18.92 -1.88
CA SER A 68 1.44 18.33 -2.65
C SER A 68 1.23 16.83 -2.81
N ARG A 69 1.76 16.23 -3.87
CA ARG A 69 1.75 14.78 -4.13
C ARG A 69 3.15 14.17 -4.08
N GLN A 70 4.16 15.01 -3.93
CA GLN A 70 5.55 14.58 -3.91
C GLN A 70 5.88 13.90 -2.58
N ILE A 71 6.41 12.69 -2.62
CA ILE A 71 6.81 11.94 -1.40
C ILE A 71 7.85 12.72 -0.59
N ALA A 72 8.69 13.52 -1.26
CA ALA A 72 9.72 14.32 -0.61
C ALA A 72 9.17 15.42 0.30
N ASP A 73 7.95 15.91 0.04
CA ASP A 73 7.29 16.97 0.82
C ASP A 73 6.63 16.42 2.10
N TYR A 74 6.41 15.09 2.16
CA TYR A 74 5.79 14.41 3.29
C TYR A 74 6.83 13.93 4.31
N GLY A 75 7.53 14.82 4.96
CA GLY A 75 8.45 14.45 6.04
C GLY A 75 7.82 14.63 7.42
N GLY A 76 8.03 13.68 8.36
CA GLY A 76 7.67 13.85 9.76
C GLY A 76 6.18 13.83 10.10
N VAL A 77 5.33 13.20 9.28
CA VAL A 77 3.89 13.05 9.53
C VAL A 77 3.61 12.42 10.90
N VAL A 78 4.47 11.50 11.35
CA VAL A 78 4.37 10.84 12.67
C VAL A 78 4.38 11.86 13.82
N ASN A 79 5.18 12.91 13.73
CA ASN A 79 5.31 13.90 14.80
C ASN A 79 4.08 14.81 14.94
N ARG A 80 3.33 14.98 13.85
CA ARG A 80 2.14 15.85 13.80
C ARG A 80 0.84 15.10 13.97
N MET A 81 0.75 13.88 13.41
CA MET A 81 -0.45 13.05 13.42
C MET A 81 -0.09 11.58 13.71
N PRO A 82 0.26 11.22 14.95
CA PRO A 82 0.75 9.88 15.28
C PRO A 82 -0.29 8.79 15.04
N VAL A 83 -1.55 9.03 15.36
CA VAL A 83 -2.64 8.05 15.17
C VAL A 83 -2.88 7.78 13.68
N PHE A 84 -2.94 8.85 12.87
CA PHE A 84 -3.08 8.72 11.42
C PHE A 84 -1.90 7.96 10.80
N ALA A 85 -0.68 8.28 11.23
CA ALA A 85 0.52 7.62 10.75
C ALA A 85 0.54 6.12 11.11
N ALA A 86 0.01 5.75 12.28
CA ALA A 86 -0.12 4.35 12.68
C ALA A 86 -1.10 3.58 11.77
N PHE A 87 -2.27 4.14 11.46
CA PHE A 87 -3.22 3.53 10.51
C PHE A 87 -2.65 3.45 9.10
N PHE A 88 -2.02 4.52 8.63
CA PHE A 88 -1.37 4.50 7.32
C PHE A 88 -0.29 3.42 7.24
N MET A 89 0.54 3.27 8.29
CA MET A 89 1.55 2.22 8.36
C MET A 89 0.91 0.83 8.34
N LEU A 90 -0.18 0.62 9.07
CA LEU A 90 -0.89 -0.65 9.10
C LEU A 90 -1.39 -1.04 7.69
N PHE A 91 -2.03 -0.12 6.97
CA PHE A 91 -2.48 -0.39 5.61
C PHE A 91 -1.32 -0.57 4.63
N ALA A 92 -0.25 0.18 4.83
CA ALA A 92 0.96 0.05 4.03
C ALA A 92 1.62 -1.33 4.20
N MET A 93 1.71 -1.82 5.44
CA MET A 93 2.24 -3.16 5.74
C MET A 93 1.30 -4.27 5.22
N ALA A 94 -0.02 -4.05 5.31
CA ALA A 94 -1.00 -4.96 4.73
C ALA A 94 -0.91 -5.02 3.20
N ASN A 95 -0.64 -3.90 2.54
CA ASN A 95 -0.40 -3.84 1.10
C ASN A 95 0.93 -4.49 0.70
N ALA A 96 1.93 -4.48 1.58
CA ALA A 96 3.20 -5.15 1.36
C ALA A 96 3.14 -6.68 1.60
N GLY A 97 1.98 -7.23 1.97
CA GLY A 97 1.81 -8.67 2.22
C GLY A 97 2.51 -9.15 3.49
N LEU A 98 2.49 -8.36 4.58
CA LEU A 98 3.07 -8.81 5.84
C LEU A 98 2.30 -10.03 6.39
N PRO A 99 2.99 -11.09 6.85
CA PRO A 99 2.35 -12.22 7.53
C PRO A 99 1.47 -11.74 8.70
N GLY A 100 0.21 -12.20 8.71
CA GLY A 100 -0.80 -11.74 9.68
C GLY A 100 -1.78 -10.70 9.12
N THR A 101 -1.60 -10.24 7.88
CA THR A 101 -2.54 -9.37 7.17
C THR A 101 -3.34 -10.13 6.13
N SER A 102 -4.50 -9.58 5.75
CA SER A 102 -5.38 -10.22 4.77
C SER A 102 -4.75 -10.31 3.36
N GLY A 103 -3.90 -9.36 2.98
CA GLY A 103 -3.18 -9.39 1.70
C GLY A 103 -2.24 -10.58 1.56
N PHE A 104 -1.52 -10.91 2.63
CA PHE A 104 -0.61 -12.05 2.64
C PHE A 104 -1.30 -13.38 2.32
N VAL A 105 -2.50 -13.59 2.85
CA VAL A 105 -3.22 -14.87 2.68
C VAL A 105 -3.51 -15.13 1.20
N GLY A 106 -4.04 -14.15 0.48
CA GLY A 106 -4.35 -14.28 -0.95
C GLY A 106 -3.11 -14.53 -1.80
N GLU A 107 -2.05 -13.72 -1.60
CA GLU A 107 -0.78 -13.86 -2.33
C GLU A 107 -0.11 -15.21 -2.08
N PHE A 108 -0.06 -15.65 -0.82
CA PHE A 108 0.51 -16.93 -0.44
C PHE A 108 -0.23 -18.12 -1.08
N MET A 109 -1.58 -18.08 -1.08
CA MET A 109 -2.38 -19.12 -1.71
C MET A 109 -2.15 -19.19 -3.23
N VAL A 110 -2.05 -18.06 -3.91
CA VAL A 110 -1.75 -18.02 -5.34
C VAL A 110 -0.36 -18.57 -5.64
N ILE A 111 0.65 -18.22 -4.83
CA ILE A 111 2.01 -18.76 -4.98
C ILE A 111 2.03 -20.26 -4.77
N MET A 112 1.37 -20.76 -3.71
CA MET A 112 1.26 -22.20 -3.45
C MET A 112 0.54 -22.93 -4.59
N GLY A 113 -0.52 -22.35 -5.13
CA GLY A 113 -1.21 -22.85 -6.31
C GLY A 113 -0.30 -22.91 -7.53
N SER A 114 0.52 -21.86 -7.74
CA SER A 114 1.49 -21.78 -8.84
C SER A 114 2.57 -22.86 -8.76
N VAL A 115 3.15 -23.05 -7.57
CA VAL A 115 4.20 -24.06 -7.34
C VAL A 115 3.68 -25.48 -7.62
N LYS A 116 2.40 -25.77 -7.30
CA LYS A 116 1.79 -27.08 -7.60
C LYS A 116 1.66 -27.37 -9.10
N VAL A 117 1.50 -26.34 -9.92
CA VAL A 117 1.43 -26.47 -11.38
C VAL A 117 2.83 -26.55 -11.97
N ASN A 118 3.68 -25.60 -11.63
CA ASN A 118 5.08 -25.57 -12.05
C ASN A 118 5.88 -24.68 -11.09
N PHE A 119 7.01 -25.19 -10.61
CA PHE A 119 7.92 -24.48 -9.72
C PHE A 119 8.33 -23.09 -10.25
N TRP A 120 8.59 -22.98 -11.55
CA TRP A 120 9.01 -21.71 -12.17
C TRP A 120 7.96 -20.62 -12.10
N TYR A 121 6.68 -20.97 -12.22
CA TYR A 121 5.59 -19.98 -12.08
C TYR A 121 5.54 -19.41 -10.65
N GLY A 122 5.65 -20.26 -9.64
CA GLY A 122 5.72 -19.82 -8.24
C GLY A 122 6.96 -18.98 -7.93
N PHE A 123 8.11 -19.35 -8.51
CA PHE A 123 9.36 -18.61 -8.34
C PHE A 123 9.26 -17.19 -8.92
N PHE A 124 8.77 -17.04 -10.15
CA PHE A 124 8.59 -15.72 -10.75
C PHE A 124 7.50 -14.90 -10.02
N ALA A 125 6.42 -15.54 -9.58
CA ALA A 125 5.39 -14.87 -8.77
C ALA A 125 6.00 -14.34 -7.45
N ALA A 126 6.78 -15.13 -6.74
CA ALA A 126 7.44 -14.71 -5.50
C ALA A 126 8.42 -13.54 -5.70
N ILE A 127 9.18 -13.52 -6.81
CA ILE A 127 10.08 -12.41 -7.14
C ILE A 127 9.31 -11.10 -7.35
N THR A 128 8.09 -11.14 -7.90
CA THR A 128 7.30 -9.92 -8.13
C THR A 128 6.79 -9.27 -6.84
N LEU A 129 6.75 -10.00 -5.72
CA LEU A 129 6.45 -9.45 -4.39
C LEU A 129 7.61 -8.64 -3.80
N TRP A 130 8.84 -8.99 -4.12
CA TRP A 130 10.03 -8.36 -3.56
C TRP A 130 10.08 -6.83 -3.71
N PRO A 131 9.72 -6.25 -4.87
CA PRO A 131 9.68 -4.80 -5.03
C PRO A 131 8.61 -4.08 -4.20
N GLY A 132 7.59 -4.77 -3.71
CA GLY A 132 6.56 -4.17 -2.84
C GLY A 132 7.10 -3.74 -1.48
N LEU A 133 8.12 -4.43 -0.96
CA LEU A 133 8.70 -4.16 0.36
C LEU A 133 9.55 -2.88 0.42
N PRO A 134 10.53 -2.64 -0.48
CA PRO A 134 11.36 -1.43 -0.43
C PRO A 134 10.70 -0.19 -1.05
N GLY A 135 9.60 -0.33 -1.78
CA GLY A 135 8.91 0.79 -2.45
C GLY A 135 8.30 1.81 -1.50
N GLN A 136 8.03 1.42 -0.26
CA GLN A 136 7.62 2.34 0.79
C GLN A 136 8.85 3.00 1.40
N LYS A 137 9.33 4.03 0.73
CA LYS A 137 10.53 4.74 1.14
C LYS A 137 10.41 5.20 2.58
N HIS A 138 11.35 4.76 3.37
CA HIS A 138 11.62 5.12 4.77
C HIS A 138 11.49 6.63 5.07
N ASN A 139 11.64 7.48 4.06
CA ASN A 139 11.55 8.94 4.16
C ASN A 139 10.14 9.47 4.48
N PHE A 140 9.09 8.68 4.28
CA PHE A 140 7.72 9.11 4.60
C PHE A 140 7.47 9.24 6.10
N LEU A 141 8.07 8.34 6.90
CA LEU A 141 7.86 8.31 8.35
C LEU A 141 8.94 9.05 9.12
N TRP A 142 10.16 9.15 8.60
CA TRP A 142 11.31 9.75 9.28
C TRP A 142 11.46 11.23 8.89
N PRO A 143 11.74 12.14 9.86
CA PRO A 143 11.73 13.57 9.57
C PRO A 143 12.93 13.97 8.68
N PRO A 144 12.70 14.53 7.49
CA PRO A 144 13.71 15.37 6.85
C PRO A 144 13.86 16.66 7.68
N LYS A 145 15.04 17.24 7.68
CA LYS A 145 15.48 18.35 8.54
C LYS A 145 14.67 19.66 8.42
N ASN A 146 13.60 19.72 7.61
CA ASN A 146 12.85 20.95 7.29
C ASN A 146 11.31 20.79 7.32
N CYS A 147 10.76 19.88 8.12
CA CYS A 147 9.31 19.62 8.15
C CYS A 147 8.42 20.75 8.67
N ASP A 148 8.97 21.71 9.39
CA ASP A 148 8.16 22.71 10.12
C ASP A 148 7.60 23.84 9.25
N LYS A 149 8.03 24.00 8.02
CA LYS A 149 7.73 25.19 7.21
C LYS A 149 6.45 25.12 6.37
N HIS A 150 5.90 23.95 6.10
CA HIS A 150 4.76 23.81 5.16
C HIS A 150 3.52 23.13 5.73
N PHE A 151 3.55 22.65 6.97
CA PHE A 151 2.42 21.95 7.55
C PHE A 151 1.43 22.93 8.21
N GLN A 152 0.22 23.05 7.66
CA GLN A 152 -0.84 23.89 8.23
C GLN A 152 -1.37 23.28 9.54
N PRO A 153 -1.43 24.03 10.65
CA PRO A 153 -2.02 23.54 11.90
C PRO A 153 -3.53 23.30 11.77
N TRP A 154 -4.05 22.33 12.51
CA TRP A 154 -5.47 21.94 12.53
C TRP A 154 -6.44 23.09 12.84
N THR A 155 -5.97 24.13 13.51
CA THR A 155 -6.79 25.26 13.95
C THR A 155 -7.34 26.14 12.83
N ASN A 156 -6.86 25.98 11.60
CA ASN A 156 -7.25 26.82 10.46
C ASN A 156 -8.32 26.18 9.56
N PHE A 157 -8.84 25.01 9.92
CA PHE A 157 -9.92 24.37 9.16
C PHE A 157 -11.27 24.58 9.86
N PRO A 158 -12.27 25.18 9.18
CA PRO A 158 -13.59 25.42 9.76
C PRO A 158 -14.33 24.14 10.17
N ASP A 159 -13.97 22.98 9.64
CA ASP A 159 -14.65 21.70 9.87
C ASP A 159 -13.84 20.70 10.73
N ALA A 160 -12.84 21.18 11.47
CA ALA A 160 -11.95 20.31 12.28
C ALA A 160 -12.68 19.53 13.39
N HIS A 161 -13.89 19.94 13.74
CA HIS A 161 -14.71 19.33 14.81
C HIS A 161 -15.45 18.04 14.40
N ILE A 162 -15.48 17.71 13.10
CA ILE A 162 -16.30 16.59 12.60
C ILE A 162 -15.50 15.27 12.52
N ILE A 163 -14.18 15.30 12.55
CA ILE A 163 -13.33 14.13 12.21
C ILE A 163 -12.68 13.48 13.44
N LEU A 164 -12.72 14.10 14.63
CA LEU A 164 -12.24 13.46 15.86
C LEU A 164 -13.16 13.80 17.06
N PRO A 165 -14.00 12.89 17.51
CA PRO A 165 -14.30 12.82 18.91
C PRO A 165 -13.12 12.14 19.61
N ILE A 166 -12.34 12.94 20.37
CA ILE A 166 -11.32 12.58 21.39
C ILE A 166 -10.19 11.72 20.90
#